data_a48e285b7048b14739fc093f20d4a636
#
_entry.id   a48e285b7048b14739fc093f20d4a636
#
_cell.length_a   1.000
_cell.length_b   1.000
_cell.length_c   1.000
_cell.angle_alpha   90.00
_cell.angle_beta   90.00
_cell.angle_gamma   90.00
#
_symmetry.space_group_name_H-M   'P 1'
#
loop_
_entity.id
_entity.type
_entity.pdbx_description
1 polymer ?
#
loop_
_entity_poly.entity_id
_entity_poly.type
_entity_poly.pdbx_seq_one_letter_code
_entity_poly.pdbx_strand_id
1 'polypeptide(L)'
;MKKIMVIFGTRPEAIKMAPLVKEIDHNGNFEANIVITAQHRDMLDSVLSIFDIQADHDLNIMQDQQTLAGLTANALAKLDSIINEEQPDMILVHGDTTTTFVGSLAAFYHQIPVGHVEAGLRTHQKYSPFPEELNRVMVSNIAELNFAPTVIAAKNLLFENKDKERIFITGNTVIDALSTTVQNDFVSTIINKHKGKKVILLTAHRRENIGEPMHQIFKAVRDLADEYKDVVFIYPMHRNPKVRAIAEKYLSGRNRIELIEPLDAIEFHNFTNQSYLVLTDSGGIQEEAPTFGKPVLVLRNHTERPEGVEAGTSRVIGTDYDNIVRNVKQLIEDDEGYQRMSQANNPYGDGQASRRICEAIEYYFGLRPDKPDEFVPLRHK
;
A
#
# COMPACT_ATOMS: atom_id res chain seq x y z
N MET A 1 -4.43 -7.45 -30.51
CA MET A 1 -4.34 -7.08 -29.09
C MET A 1 -2.87 -7.04 -28.70
N LYS A 2 -2.48 -6.14 -27.79
CA LYS A 2 -1.13 -6.09 -27.22
C LYS A 2 -1.06 -6.99 -26.00
N LYS A 3 -0.05 -7.85 -25.92
CA LYS A 3 0.15 -8.73 -24.78
C LYS A 3 0.90 -7.99 -23.66
N ILE A 4 0.28 -7.81 -22.52
CA ILE A 4 0.81 -7.11 -21.35
C ILE A 4 1.13 -8.14 -20.26
N MET A 5 2.41 -8.40 -20.03
CA MET A 5 2.84 -9.28 -18.95
C MET A 5 2.88 -8.50 -17.63
N VAL A 6 2.22 -9.01 -16.60
CA VAL A 6 2.15 -8.38 -15.27
C VAL A 6 2.89 -9.26 -14.28
N ILE A 7 3.99 -8.75 -13.70
CA ILE A 7 4.86 -9.51 -12.80
C ILE A 7 4.76 -8.98 -11.38
N PHE A 8 4.43 -9.84 -10.43
CA PHE A 8 4.44 -9.53 -8.99
C PHE A 8 4.72 -10.77 -8.14
N GLY A 9 5.09 -10.60 -6.87
CA GLY A 9 5.53 -11.74 -6.06
C GLY A 9 5.07 -11.74 -4.61
N THR A 10 4.59 -10.61 -4.10
CA THR A 10 4.18 -10.46 -2.70
C THR A 10 2.70 -10.11 -2.59
N ARG A 11 2.12 -10.36 -1.41
CA ARG A 11 0.73 -9.98 -1.14
C ARG A 11 0.45 -8.49 -1.35
N PRO A 12 1.29 -7.54 -0.87
CA PRO A 12 1.06 -6.12 -1.11
C PRO A 12 1.07 -5.74 -2.59
N GLU A 13 1.98 -6.34 -3.37
CA GLU A 13 2.02 -6.12 -4.83
C GLU A 13 0.75 -6.66 -5.48
N ALA A 14 0.30 -7.87 -5.12
CA ALA A 14 -0.91 -8.48 -5.67
C ALA A 14 -2.15 -7.62 -5.42
N ILE A 15 -2.34 -7.07 -4.20
CA ILE A 15 -3.46 -6.19 -3.88
C ILE A 15 -3.47 -4.97 -4.80
N LYS A 16 -2.31 -4.37 -5.06
CA LYS A 16 -2.16 -3.17 -5.87
C LYS A 16 -2.20 -3.43 -7.37
N MET A 17 -1.76 -4.61 -7.81
CA MET A 17 -1.78 -4.99 -9.23
C MET A 17 -3.09 -5.61 -9.68
N ALA A 18 -3.87 -6.20 -8.77
CA ALA A 18 -5.13 -6.85 -9.11
C ALA A 18 -6.15 -5.93 -9.81
N PRO A 19 -6.41 -4.70 -9.37
CA PRO A 19 -7.29 -3.77 -10.10
C PRO A 19 -6.78 -3.48 -11.51
N LEU A 20 -5.45 -3.35 -11.67
CA LEU A 20 -4.84 -3.11 -12.97
C LEU A 20 -4.98 -4.32 -13.90
N VAL A 21 -4.80 -5.54 -13.38
CA VAL A 21 -5.06 -6.77 -14.15
C VAL A 21 -6.51 -6.80 -14.65
N LYS A 22 -7.47 -6.52 -13.76
CA LYS A 22 -8.88 -6.46 -14.16
C LYS A 22 -9.17 -5.38 -15.21
N GLU A 23 -8.53 -4.23 -15.10
CA GLU A 23 -8.68 -3.16 -16.10
C GLU A 23 -8.10 -3.57 -17.46
N ILE A 24 -6.94 -4.26 -17.48
CA ILE A 24 -6.33 -4.83 -18.68
C ILE A 24 -7.26 -5.87 -19.33
N ASP A 25 -7.82 -6.78 -18.53
CA ASP A 25 -8.74 -7.81 -19.02
C ASP A 25 -10.04 -7.24 -19.62
N HIS A 26 -10.53 -6.12 -19.09
CA HIS A 26 -11.70 -5.43 -19.62
C HIS A 26 -11.39 -4.57 -20.84
N ASN A 27 -10.13 -4.25 -21.10
CA ASN A 27 -9.70 -3.42 -22.21
C ASN A 27 -9.55 -4.24 -23.48
N GLY A 28 -10.37 -3.97 -24.50
CA GLY A 28 -10.37 -4.73 -25.76
C GLY A 28 -9.08 -4.63 -26.59
N ASN A 29 -8.13 -3.77 -26.22
CA ASN A 29 -6.85 -3.59 -26.90
C ASN A 29 -5.73 -4.46 -26.33
N PHE A 30 -5.93 -5.03 -25.12
CA PHE A 30 -4.91 -5.74 -24.35
C PHE A 30 -5.30 -7.19 -24.07
N GLU A 31 -4.27 -7.99 -23.80
CA GLU A 31 -4.35 -9.35 -23.28
C GLU A 31 -3.41 -9.42 -22.08
N ALA A 32 -3.93 -9.74 -20.89
CA ALA A 32 -3.10 -9.91 -19.69
C ALA A 32 -2.39 -11.26 -19.72
N ASN A 33 -1.11 -11.27 -19.33
CA ASN A 33 -0.33 -12.48 -19.05
C ASN A 33 0.26 -12.32 -17.65
N ILE A 34 -0.20 -13.13 -16.70
CA ILE A 34 0.07 -12.93 -15.28
C ILE A 34 1.15 -13.87 -14.79
N VAL A 35 2.26 -13.32 -14.31
CA VAL A 35 3.41 -14.08 -13.82
C VAL A 35 3.63 -13.77 -12.34
N ILE A 36 3.54 -14.80 -11.49
CA ILE A 36 3.79 -14.67 -10.06
C ILE A 36 5.11 -15.32 -9.67
N THR A 37 5.87 -14.66 -8.80
CA THR A 37 7.10 -15.23 -8.25
C THR A 37 6.89 -15.99 -6.94
N ALA A 38 5.71 -15.79 -6.30
CA ALA A 38 5.23 -16.50 -5.11
C ALA A 38 6.22 -16.52 -3.93
N GLN A 39 6.60 -15.32 -3.43
CA GLN A 39 7.46 -15.20 -2.25
C GLN A 39 6.77 -15.68 -0.94
N HIS A 40 5.43 -15.60 -0.85
CA HIS A 40 4.61 -16.06 0.27
C HIS A 40 3.30 -16.61 -0.24
N ARG A 41 3.30 -17.88 -0.66
CA ARG A 41 2.24 -18.51 -1.42
C ARG A 41 0.84 -18.37 -0.81
N ASP A 42 0.64 -18.84 0.44
CA ASP A 42 -0.69 -18.86 1.07
C ASP A 42 -1.35 -17.46 1.13
N MET A 43 -0.55 -16.44 1.35
CA MET A 43 -1.05 -15.06 1.43
C MET A 43 -1.28 -14.44 0.05
N LEU A 44 -0.56 -14.86 -0.96
CA LEU A 44 -0.73 -14.42 -2.34
C LEU A 44 -1.97 -15.05 -2.95
N ASP A 45 -2.13 -16.37 -2.80
CA ASP A 45 -3.26 -17.14 -3.31
C ASP A 45 -4.61 -16.62 -2.78
N SER A 46 -4.64 -16.18 -1.51
CA SER A 46 -5.85 -15.56 -0.95
C SER A 46 -6.24 -14.27 -1.68
N VAL A 47 -5.29 -13.41 -2.02
CA VAL A 47 -5.56 -12.17 -2.77
C VAL A 47 -6.02 -12.48 -4.19
N LEU A 48 -5.33 -13.38 -4.88
CA LEU A 48 -5.71 -13.79 -6.24
C LEU A 48 -7.16 -14.31 -6.28
N SER A 49 -7.53 -15.15 -5.29
CA SER A 49 -8.91 -15.67 -5.18
C SER A 49 -9.94 -14.56 -4.96
N ILE A 50 -9.62 -13.54 -4.13
CA ILE A 50 -10.52 -12.42 -3.85
C ILE A 50 -10.82 -11.60 -5.10
N PHE A 51 -9.80 -11.38 -5.91
CA PHE A 51 -9.93 -10.63 -7.16
C PHE A 51 -10.32 -11.51 -8.34
N ASP A 52 -10.55 -12.83 -8.13
CA ASP A 52 -10.81 -13.78 -9.19
C ASP A 52 -9.76 -13.67 -10.32
N ILE A 53 -8.48 -13.78 -9.92
CA ILE A 53 -7.33 -13.74 -10.82
C ILE A 53 -6.66 -15.12 -10.81
N GLN A 54 -6.39 -15.63 -12.01
CA GLN A 54 -5.60 -16.84 -12.20
C GLN A 54 -4.24 -16.45 -12.82
N ALA A 55 -3.15 -16.90 -12.20
CA ALA A 55 -1.82 -16.71 -12.76
C ALA A 55 -1.59 -17.67 -13.93
N ASP A 56 -1.03 -17.16 -15.03
CA ASP A 56 -0.62 -17.98 -16.17
C ASP A 56 0.67 -18.74 -15.86
N HIS A 57 1.58 -18.10 -15.14
CA HIS A 57 2.85 -18.71 -14.73
C HIS A 57 3.12 -18.47 -13.23
N ASP A 58 3.44 -19.55 -12.53
CA ASP A 58 3.85 -19.55 -11.13
C ASP A 58 5.32 -20.03 -11.02
N LEU A 59 6.21 -19.11 -10.72
CA LEU A 59 7.64 -19.40 -10.64
C LEU A 59 8.05 -20.15 -9.37
N ASN A 60 7.29 -20.02 -8.30
CA ASN A 60 7.55 -20.64 -6.99
C ASN A 60 9.05 -20.56 -6.60
N ILE A 61 9.57 -19.32 -6.49
CA ILE A 61 11.01 -19.09 -6.34
C ILE A 61 11.52 -19.19 -4.91
N MET A 62 10.63 -19.21 -3.90
CA MET A 62 11.04 -19.22 -2.49
C MET A 62 11.61 -20.58 -2.08
N GLN A 63 12.76 -20.51 -1.42
CA GLN A 63 13.43 -21.66 -0.79
C GLN A 63 13.85 -21.27 0.62
N ASP A 64 13.89 -22.26 1.52
CA ASP A 64 14.39 -22.04 2.89
C ASP A 64 15.81 -21.51 2.89
N GLN A 65 16.10 -20.49 3.70
CA GLN A 65 17.42 -19.87 3.88
C GLN A 65 18.04 -19.25 2.61
N GLN A 66 17.21 -18.82 1.66
CA GLN A 66 17.66 -18.20 0.42
C GLN A 66 18.31 -16.82 0.65
N THR A 67 19.46 -16.58 0.02
CA THR A 67 20.09 -15.24 -0.01
C THR A 67 19.42 -14.35 -1.05
N LEU A 68 19.53 -13.01 -0.92
CA LEU A 68 19.06 -12.09 -1.95
C LEU A 68 19.68 -12.37 -3.32
N ALA A 69 20.97 -12.72 -3.36
CA ALA A 69 21.66 -13.07 -4.61
C ALA A 69 21.07 -14.35 -5.23
N GLY A 70 20.80 -15.37 -4.43
CA GLY A 70 20.19 -16.63 -4.89
C GLY A 70 18.77 -16.41 -5.40
N LEU A 71 17.96 -15.60 -4.68
CA LEU A 71 16.62 -15.21 -5.11
C LEU A 71 16.65 -14.49 -6.46
N THR A 72 17.53 -13.48 -6.60
CA THR A 72 17.73 -12.70 -7.84
C THR A 72 18.11 -13.60 -9.02
N ALA A 73 19.10 -14.47 -8.84
CA ALA A 73 19.59 -15.37 -9.91
C ALA A 73 18.51 -16.36 -10.37
N ASN A 74 17.79 -16.98 -9.41
CA ASN A 74 16.71 -17.94 -9.72
C ASN A 74 15.54 -17.26 -10.43
N ALA A 75 15.10 -16.12 -9.93
CA ALA A 75 14.01 -15.35 -10.54
C ALA A 75 14.38 -14.90 -11.96
N LEU A 76 15.61 -14.38 -12.16
CA LEU A 76 16.08 -13.93 -13.47
C LEU A 76 16.06 -15.06 -14.51
N ALA A 77 16.64 -16.22 -14.17
CA ALA A 77 16.69 -17.36 -15.10
C ALA A 77 15.30 -17.87 -15.49
N LYS A 78 14.37 -17.92 -14.55
CA LYS A 78 13.00 -18.37 -14.82
C LYS A 78 12.20 -17.36 -15.64
N LEU A 79 12.32 -16.05 -15.30
CA LEU A 79 11.67 -14.99 -16.06
C LEU A 79 12.20 -14.90 -17.49
N ASP A 80 13.51 -15.04 -17.69
CA ASP A 80 14.12 -15.07 -19.02
C ASP A 80 13.46 -16.12 -19.92
N SER A 81 13.26 -17.32 -19.40
CA SER A 81 12.61 -18.42 -20.15
C SER A 81 11.16 -18.10 -20.51
N ILE A 82 10.38 -17.58 -19.56
CA ILE A 82 8.96 -17.24 -19.79
C ILE A 82 8.83 -16.08 -20.77
N ILE A 83 9.64 -15.03 -20.61
CA ILE A 83 9.62 -13.88 -21.53
C ILE A 83 9.95 -14.32 -22.96
N ASN A 84 10.92 -15.21 -23.11
CA ASN A 84 11.27 -15.77 -24.41
C ASN A 84 10.13 -16.60 -25.02
N GLU A 85 9.34 -17.31 -24.22
CA GLU A 85 8.19 -18.11 -24.67
C GLU A 85 7.01 -17.20 -25.02
N GLU A 86 6.65 -16.29 -24.13
CA GLU A 86 5.42 -15.47 -24.21
C GLU A 86 5.53 -14.26 -25.13
N GLN A 87 6.75 -13.72 -25.35
CA GLN A 87 7.02 -12.58 -26.20
C GLN A 87 6.06 -11.39 -25.96
N PRO A 88 5.93 -10.87 -24.74
CA PRO A 88 4.99 -9.78 -24.45
C PRO A 88 5.39 -8.47 -25.15
N ASP A 89 4.41 -7.64 -25.46
CA ASP A 89 4.64 -6.29 -26.03
C ASP A 89 5.13 -5.29 -24.96
N MET A 90 4.76 -5.51 -23.67
CA MET A 90 5.20 -4.71 -22.52
C MET A 90 5.15 -5.56 -21.26
N ILE A 91 6.03 -5.23 -20.31
CA ILE A 91 6.06 -5.85 -18.97
C ILE A 91 5.73 -4.77 -17.92
N LEU A 92 4.76 -5.05 -17.05
CA LEU A 92 4.42 -4.22 -15.90
C LEU A 92 4.99 -4.81 -14.62
N VAL A 93 5.64 -3.98 -13.83
CA VAL A 93 6.19 -4.29 -12.51
C VAL A 93 5.73 -3.27 -11.49
N HIS A 94 5.72 -3.64 -10.21
CA HIS A 94 5.17 -2.77 -9.16
C HIS A 94 6.20 -2.50 -8.05
N GLY A 95 6.34 -1.24 -7.67
CA GLY A 95 7.05 -0.84 -6.45
C GLY A 95 8.56 -1.10 -6.49
N ASP A 96 9.05 -1.85 -5.51
CA ASP A 96 10.48 -1.87 -5.20
C ASP A 96 11.03 -3.22 -4.70
N THR A 97 10.28 -4.29 -4.85
CA THR A 97 10.73 -5.63 -4.44
C THR A 97 11.87 -6.14 -5.35
N THR A 98 12.53 -7.20 -4.91
CA THR A 98 13.49 -7.91 -5.77
C THR A 98 12.83 -8.44 -7.04
N THR A 99 11.57 -8.89 -6.96
CA THR A 99 10.76 -9.29 -8.12
C THR A 99 10.62 -8.17 -9.14
N THR A 100 10.31 -6.96 -8.68
CA THR A 100 10.19 -5.75 -9.51
C THR A 100 11.49 -5.46 -10.27
N PHE A 101 12.61 -5.46 -9.56
CA PHE A 101 13.92 -5.23 -10.15
C PHE A 101 14.28 -6.31 -11.17
N VAL A 102 14.13 -7.58 -10.82
CA VAL A 102 14.50 -8.71 -11.67
C VAL A 102 13.59 -8.79 -12.90
N GLY A 103 12.29 -8.54 -12.75
CA GLY A 103 11.35 -8.47 -13.86
C GLY A 103 11.73 -7.39 -14.88
N SER A 104 12.11 -6.21 -14.38
CA SER A 104 12.59 -5.12 -15.23
C SER A 104 13.90 -5.45 -15.94
N LEU A 105 14.84 -6.10 -15.23
CA LEU A 105 16.15 -6.48 -15.81
C LEU A 105 15.98 -7.55 -16.90
N ALA A 106 15.14 -8.57 -16.67
CA ALA A 106 14.82 -9.58 -17.66
C ALA A 106 14.18 -8.96 -18.92
N ALA A 107 13.19 -8.07 -18.73
CA ALA A 107 12.55 -7.34 -19.82
C ALA A 107 13.57 -6.55 -20.66
N PHE A 108 14.50 -5.85 -20.00
CA PHE A 108 15.56 -5.08 -20.66
C PHE A 108 16.46 -5.96 -21.54
N TYR A 109 16.82 -7.18 -21.09
CA TYR A 109 17.62 -8.11 -21.89
C TYR A 109 16.91 -8.57 -23.16
N HIS A 110 15.58 -8.66 -23.12
CA HIS A 110 14.74 -8.97 -24.28
C HIS A 110 14.30 -7.74 -25.08
N GLN A 111 14.76 -6.53 -24.72
CA GLN A 111 14.38 -5.26 -25.37
C GLN A 111 12.86 -5.00 -25.34
N ILE A 112 12.19 -5.49 -24.29
CA ILE A 112 10.75 -5.28 -24.08
C ILE A 112 10.57 -4.07 -23.17
N PRO A 113 9.68 -3.10 -23.53
CA PRO A 113 9.44 -1.92 -22.72
C PRO A 113 8.82 -2.30 -21.35
N VAL A 114 9.25 -1.58 -20.30
CA VAL A 114 8.80 -1.79 -18.93
C VAL A 114 7.94 -0.61 -18.49
N GLY A 115 6.76 -0.89 -17.93
CA GLY A 115 5.94 0.05 -17.19
C GLY A 115 6.13 -0.17 -15.68
N HIS A 116 6.56 0.87 -14.97
CA HIS A 116 6.79 0.82 -13.52
C HIS A 116 5.62 1.46 -12.78
N VAL A 117 4.81 0.63 -12.14
CA VAL A 117 3.69 1.05 -11.28
C VAL A 117 4.20 1.41 -9.90
N GLU A 118 3.69 2.49 -9.30
CA GLU A 118 4.18 3.08 -8.04
C GLU A 118 5.63 3.60 -8.17
N ALA A 119 5.93 4.23 -9.31
CA ALA A 119 7.24 4.78 -9.60
C ALA A 119 7.51 6.10 -8.84
N GLY A 120 8.78 6.36 -8.53
CA GLY A 120 9.22 7.67 -8.05
C GLY A 120 9.19 7.88 -6.54
N LEU A 121 8.81 6.90 -5.73
CA LEU A 121 9.00 6.97 -4.28
C LEU A 121 10.50 6.99 -3.96
N ARG A 122 10.96 7.89 -3.07
CA ARG A 122 12.37 8.03 -2.66
C ARG A 122 12.52 8.35 -1.18
N THR A 123 13.50 7.70 -0.56
CA THR A 123 14.02 8.10 0.75
C THR A 123 15.36 8.85 0.63
N HIS A 124 16.02 8.72 -0.52
CA HIS A 124 17.38 9.20 -0.78
C HIS A 124 18.44 8.60 0.16
N GLN A 125 18.12 7.48 0.81
CA GLN A 125 19.01 6.76 1.71
C GLN A 125 19.22 5.33 1.18
N LYS A 126 20.28 5.12 0.45
CA LYS A 126 20.60 3.88 -0.28
C LYS A 126 20.33 2.56 0.48
N TYR A 127 20.45 2.56 1.79
CA TYR A 127 20.31 1.38 2.64
C TYR A 127 19.05 1.44 3.55
N SER A 128 18.13 2.37 3.29
CA SER A 128 16.91 2.52 4.10
C SER A 128 15.70 3.00 3.27
N PRO A 129 14.73 2.09 3.00
CA PRO A 129 14.73 0.65 3.28
C PRO A 129 15.72 -0.12 2.40
N PHE A 130 16.16 -1.29 2.87
CA PHE A 130 17.09 -2.15 2.14
C PHE A 130 16.41 -3.51 1.86
N PRO A 131 16.46 -4.00 0.60
CA PRO A 131 17.12 -3.45 -0.62
C PRO A 131 16.24 -2.48 -1.44
N GLU A 132 15.03 -2.13 -0.98
CA GLU A 132 13.94 -1.52 -1.73
C GLU A 132 14.34 -0.16 -2.35
N GLU A 133 15.05 0.70 -1.61
CA GLU A 133 15.43 2.02 -2.15
C GLU A 133 16.29 1.91 -3.41
N LEU A 134 17.27 1.00 -3.41
CA LEU A 134 18.10 0.82 -4.58
C LEU A 134 17.36 0.12 -5.72
N ASN A 135 16.49 -0.84 -5.41
CA ASN A 135 15.66 -1.50 -6.42
C ASN A 135 14.82 -0.48 -7.19
N ARG A 136 14.10 0.44 -6.50
CA ARG A 136 13.24 1.43 -7.16
C ARG A 136 14.02 2.42 -8.03
N VAL A 137 15.24 2.79 -7.61
CA VAL A 137 16.13 3.64 -8.42
C VAL A 137 16.60 2.90 -9.68
N MET A 138 17.01 1.64 -9.56
CA MET A 138 17.44 0.85 -10.72
C MET A 138 16.27 0.61 -11.69
N VAL A 139 15.09 0.26 -11.19
CA VAL A 139 13.89 0.08 -12.02
C VAL A 139 13.54 1.35 -12.77
N SER A 140 13.58 2.52 -12.13
CA SER A 140 13.33 3.80 -12.80
C SER A 140 14.34 4.12 -13.90
N ASN A 141 15.52 3.51 -13.91
CA ASN A 141 16.48 3.66 -15.00
C ASN A 141 16.22 2.71 -16.19
N ILE A 142 15.48 1.62 -15.95
CA ILE A 142 15.11 0.64 -16.96
C ILE A 142 13.75 0.97 -17.58
N ALA A 143 12.83 1.46 -16.76
CA ALA A 143 11.43 1.68 -17.14
C ALA A 143 11.28 2.67 -18.29
N GLU A 144 10.48 2.28 -19.28
CA GLU A 144 10.04 3.13 -20.39
C GLU A 144 8.89 4.04 -19.96
N LEU A 145 7.93 3.54 -19.16
CA LEU A 145 6.84 4.32 -18.59
C LEU A 145 6.91 4.29 -17.07
N ASN A 146 6.74 5.45 -16.44
CA ASN A 146 6.73 5.60 -15.00
C ASN A 146 5.35 6.10 -14.52
N PHE A 147 4.62 5.26 -13.81
CA PHE A 147 3.31 5.57 -13.25
C PHE A 147 3.48 6.02 -11.80
N ALA A 148 3.57 7.33 -11.62
CA ALA A 148 3.79 7.96 -10.32
C ALA A 148 2.48 8.07 -9.54
N PRO A 149 2.42 7.63 -8.26
CA PRO A 149 1.21 7.74 -7.47
C PRO A 149 0.87 9.18 -7.08
N THR A 150 1.86 10.06 -6.98
CA THR A 150 1.68 11.46 -6.54
C THR A 150 2.55 12.42 -7.32
N VAL A 151 2.24 13.71 -7.20
CA VAL A 151 3.07 14.80 -7.75
C VAL A 151 4.49 14.78 -7.17
N ILE A 152 4.66 14.41 -5.90
CA ILE A 152 5.99 14.33 -5.27
C ILE A 152 6.79 13.19 -5.89
N ALA A 153 6.19 12.04 -6.10
CA ALA A 153 6.83 10.91 -6.77
C ALA A 153 7.26 11.26 -8.21
N ALA A 154 6.39 11.96 -8.97
CA ALA A 154 6.74 12.44 -10.31
C ALA A 154 7.90 13.46 -10.29
N LYS A 155 7.93 14.37 -9.31
CA LYS A 155 9.04 15.32 -9.14
C LYS A 155 10.38 14.63 -8.87
N ASN A 156 10.39 13.55 -8.08
CA ASN A 156 11.61 12.77 -7.84
C ASN A 156 12.16 12.19 -9.16
N LEU A 157 11.30 11.65 -10.02
CA LEU A 157 11.67 11.14 -11.33
C LEU A 157 12.23 12.24 -12.24
N LEU A 158 11.58 13.40 -12.27
CA LEU A 158 12.06 14.58 -13.03
C LEU A 158 13.42 15.06 -12.52
N PHE A 159 13.62 15.08 -11.20
CA PHE A 159 14.89 15.45 -10.59
C PHE A 159 16.02 14.48 -10.99
N GLU A 160 15.68 13.21 -11.20
CA GLU A 160 16.59 12.17 -11.71
C GLU A 160 16.72 12.18 -13.25
N ASN A 161 16.28 13.25 -13.92
CA ASN A 161 16.32 13.43 -15.37
C ASN A 161 15.56 12.35 -16.17
N LYS A 162 14.47 11.82 -15.64
CA LYS A 162 13.57 10.99 -16.43
C LYS A 162 12.73 11.84 -17.36
N ASP A 163 12.46 11.30 -18.55
CA ASP A 163 11.70 11.99 -19.58
C ASP A 163 10.27 12.30 -19.08
N LYS A 164 9.92 13.59 -19.08
CA LYS A 164 8.59 14.06 -18.67
C LYS A 164 7.46 13.40 -19.48
N GLU A 165 7.70 13.13 -20.76
CA GLU A 165 6.72 12.51 -21.63
C GLU A 165 6.45 11.04 -21.28
N ARG A 166 7.28 10.44 -20.46
CA ARG A 166 7.22 9.06 -19.98
C ARG A 166 6.81 8.94 -18.50
N ILE A 167 6.46 10.06 -17.86
CA ILE A 167 5.95 10.11 -16.49
C ILE A 167 4.46 10.43 -16.52
N PHE A 168 3.64 9.64 -15.83
CA PHE A 168 2.21 9.81 -15.71
C PHE A 168 1.82 9.82 -14.23
N ILE A 169 1.13 10.85 -13.77
CA ILE A 169 0.62 10.92 -12.39
C ILE A 169 -0.74 10.22 -12.38
N THR A 170 -0.78 9.00 -11.86
CA THR A 170 -1.94 8.12 -11.95
C THR A 170 -2.80 8.06 -10.70
N GLY A 171 -2.23 8.37 -9.54
CA GLY A 171 -2.72 7.90 -8.25
C GLY A 171 -2.14 6.52 -7.92
N ASN A 172 -2.39 6.04 -6.71
CA ASN A 172 -1.94 4.72 -6.26
C ASN A 172 -3.04 3.68 -6.49
N THR A 173 -2.70 2.56 -7.12
CA THR A 173 -3.62 1.46 -7.42
C THR A 173 -4.16 0.75 -6.18
N VAL A 174 -3.56 0.95 -4.99
CA VAL A 174 -4.15 0.47 -3.74
C VAL A 174 -5.54 1.09 -3.49
N ILE A 175 -5.74 2.34 -3.92
CA ILE A 175 -7.03 3.01 -3.75
C ILE A 175 -8.10 2.38 -4.65
N ASP A 176 -7.72 1.94 -5.85
CA ASP A 176 -8.60 1.18 -6.75
C ASP A 176 -9.02 -0.16 -6.11
N ALA A 177 -8.08 -0.84 -5.44
CA ALA A 177 -8.33 -2.12 -4.78
C ALA A 177 -9.41 -2.05 -3.69
N LEU A 178 -9.54 -0.89 -3.03
CA LEU A 178 -10.50 -0.70 -1.93
C LEU A 178 -11.96 -0.89 -2.38
N SER A 179 -12.28 -0.58 -3.64
CA SER A 179 -13.61 -0.79 -4.19
C SER A 179 -14.04 -2.26 -4.23
N THR A 180 -13.06 -3.19 -4.34
CA THR A 180 -13.30 -4.64 -4.34
C THR A 180 -13.20 -5.24 -2.94
N THR A 181 -12.26 -4.74 -2.13
CA THR A 181 -11.98 -5.33 -0.81
C THR A 181 -12.92 -4.87 0.28
N VAL A 182 -13.56 -3.70 0.13
CA VAL A 182 -14.55 -3.21 1.09
C VAL A 182 -15.94 -3.69 0.71
N GLN A 183 -16.58 -4.39 1.62
CA GLN A 183 -17.91 -4.99 1.45
C GLN A 183 -18.94 -4.23 2.28
N ASN A 184 -20.03 -3.77 1.65
CA ASN A 184 -21.08 -3.02 2.33
C ASN A 184 -21.82 -3.84 3.39
N ASP A 185 -21.83 -5.15 3.23
CA ASP A 185 -22.48 -6.13 4.13
C ASP A 185 -21.48 -6.84 5.06
N PHE A 186 -20.26 -6.35 5.16
CA PHE A 186 -19.24 -6.92 6.04
C PHE A 186 -19.70 -6.92 7.50
N VAL A 187 -19.74 -8.09 8.09
CA VAL A 187 -20.17 -8.31 9.49
C VAL A 187 -18.98 -8.83 10.30
N SER A 188 -18.59 -8.09 11.33
CA SER A 188 -17.62 -8.53 12.31
C SER A 188 -18.27 -8.66 13.69
N THR A 189 -18.14 -9.82 14.32
CA THR A 189 -18.59 -10.04 15.70
C THR A 189 -17.92 -9.07 16.68
N ILE A 190 -16.65 -8.73 16.41
CA ILE A 190 -15.86 -7.81 17.24
C ILE A 190 -16.41 -6.39 17.14
N ILE A 191 -16.59 -5.87 15.91
CA ILE A 191 -17.13 -4.51 15.71
C ILE A 191 -18.59 -4.43 16.21
N ASN A 192 -19.41 -5.44 15.93
CA ASN A 192 -20.80 -5.49 16.36
C ASN A 192 -20.99 -5.49 17.89
N LYS A 193 -20.07 -6.11 18.63
CA LYS A 193 -20.01 -6.05 20.11
C LYS A 193 -19.94 -4.60 20.61
N HIS A 194 -19.38 -3.70 19.80
CA HIS A 194 -19.16 -2.30 20.14
C HIS A 194 -20.01 -1.32 19.34
N LYS A 195 -21.14 -1.78 18.81
CA LYS A 195 -22.05 -0.94 18.02
C LYS A 195 -22.45 0.33 18.78
N GLY A 196 -22.33 1.47 18.10
CA GLY A 196 -22.63 2.80 18.68
C GLY A 196 -21.47 3.43 19.47
N LYS A 197 -20.30 2.79 19.51
CA LYS A 197 -19.08 3.37 20.09
C LYS A 197 -18.14 3.87 18.99
N LYS A 198 -17.26 4.80 19.35
CA LYS A 198 -16.17 5.28 18.50
C LYS A 198 -15.06 4.23 18.52
N VAL A 199 -14.92 3.47 17.44
CA VAL A 199 -13.87 2.45 17.28
C VAL A 199 -12.59 3.11 16.79
N ILE A 200 -11.50 3.00 17.53
CA ILE A 200 -10.17 3.40 17.12
C ILE A 200 -9.38 2.16 16.72
N LEU A 201 -9.01 2.07 15.44
CA LEU A 201 -8.18 1.00 14.95
C LEU A 201 -6.71 1.34 15.20
N LEU A 202 -6.03 0.48 15.97
CA LEU A 202 -4.62 0.66 16.30
C LEU A 202 -3.75 -0.30 15.50
N THR A 203 -2.67 0.20 14.91
CA THR A 203 -1.57 -0.64 14.41
C THR A 203 -0.23 -0.07 14.85
N ALA A 204 0.60 -0.90 15.49
CA ALA A 204 1.93 -0.54 15.95
C ALA A 204 2.85 -1.75 15.86
N HIS A 205 3.82 -1.74 14.95
CA HIS A 205 4.69 -2.87 14.68
C HIS A 205 6.08 -2.51 14.13
N ARG A 206 6.34 -1.22 13.85
CA ARG A 206 7.63 -0.77 13.32
C ARG A 206 8.77 -1.08 14.30
N ARG A 207 9.91 -1.53 13.76
CA ARG A 207 11.09 -1.91 14.55
C ARG A 207 11.60 -0.76 15.41
N GLU A 208 11.55 0.46 14.87
CA GLU A 208 11.94 1.69 15.57
C GLU A 208 11.08 2.01 16.78
N ASN A 209 9.85 1.51 16.83
CA ASN A 209 8.93 1.70 17.96
C ASN A 209 9.05 0.63 19.03
N ILE A 210 9.74 -0.50 18.78
CA ILE A 210 9.87 -1.59 19.76
C ILE A 210 10.74 -1.12 20.94
N GLY A 211 10.23 -1.25 22.14
CA GLY A 211 10.86 -0.77 23.38
C GLY A 211 10.11 0.40 24.00
N GLU A 212 10.81 1.41 24.47
CA GLU A 212 10.20 2.54 25.19
C GLU A 212 9.10 3.28 24.39
N PRO A 213 9.24 3.56 23.09
CA PRO A 213 8.14 4.18 22.32
C PRO A 213 6.85 3.36 22.38
N MET A 214 6.93 2.03 22.27
CA MET A 214 5.75 1.16 22.31
C MET A 214 5.11 1.10 23.71
N HIS A 215 5.92 1.20 24.78
CA HIS A 215 5.41 1.34 26.14
C HIS A 215 4.59 2.63 26.29
N GLN A 216 5.05 3.75 25.74
CA GLN A 216 4.34 5.04 25.76
C GLN A 216 3.02 4.95 24.97
N ILE A 217 3.05 4.38 23.76
CA ILE A 217 1.87 4.16 22.92
C ILE A 217 0.80 3.36 23.67
N PHE A 218 1.15 2.20 24.18
CA PHE A 218 0.15 1.33 24.84
C PHE A 218 -0.33 1.86 26.18
N LYS A 219 0.51 2.61 26.90
CA LYS A 219 0.07 3.34 28.09
C LYS A 219 -0.97 4.39 27.74
N ALA A 220 -0.74 5.19 26.70
CA ALA A 220 -1.71 6.19 26.21
C ALA A 220 -3.04 5.56 25.79
N VAL A 221 -2.98 4.47 25.01
CA VAL A 221 -4.17 3.72 24.58
C VAL A 221 -4.96 3.18 25.77
N ARG A 222 -4.27 2.62 26.77
CA ARG A 222 -4.89 2.14 27.99
C ARG A 222 -5.65 3.23 28.74
N ASP A 223 -4.98 4.36 28.98
CA ASP A 223 -5.53 5.43 29.79
C ASP A 223 -6.69 6.15 29.06
N LEU A 224 -6.60 6.30 27.74
CA LEU A 224 -7.72 6.77 26.89
C LEU A 224 -8.92 5.83 26.94
N ALA A 225 -8.71 4.52 26.86
CA ALA A 225 -9.78 3.54 26.98
C ALA A 225 -10.44 3.55 28.37
N ASP A 226 -9.67 3.82 29.42
CA ASP A 226 -10.20 3.92 30.79
C ASP A 226 -11.00 5.23 30.99
N GLU A 227 -10.60 6.33 30.34
CA GLU A 227 -11.23 7.65 30.47
C GLU A 227 -12.54 7.74 29.67
N TYR A 228 -12.55 7.30 28.39
CA TYR A 228 -13.70 7.45 27.50
C TYR A 228 -14.56 6.18 27.43
N LYS A 229 -15.79 6.24 27.93
CA LYS A 229 -16.71 5.09 27.99
C LYS A 229 -17.30 4.70 26.63
N ASP A 230 -17.34 5.64 25.68
CA ASP A 230 -17.86 5.50 24.31
C ASP A 230 -16.77 5.21 23.28
N VAL A 231 -15.52 5.08 23.71
CA VAL A 231 -14.37 4.75 22.84
C VAL A 231 -13.92 3.31 23.06
N VAL A 232 -13.58 2.63 21.99
CA VAL A 232 -13.03 1.26 21.99
C VAL A 232 -11.82 1.21 21.07
N PHE A 233 -10.76 0.60 21.53
CA PHE A 233 -9.59 0.32 20.71
C PHE A 233 -9.63 -1.13 20.22
N ILE A 234 -9.41 -1.32 18.93
CA ILE A 234 -9.21 -2.65 18.32
C ILE A 234 -7.77 -2.69 17.82
N TYR A 235 -7.02 -3.66 18.32
CA TYR A 235 -5.61 -3.84 17.96
C TYR A 235 -5.37 -5.23 17.37
N PRO A 236 -5.28 -5.36 16.05
CA PRO A 236 -4.74 -6.54 15.38
C PRO A 236 -3.24 -6.67 15.72
N MET A 237 -2.90 -7.57 16.62
CA MET A 237 -1.55 -7.69 17.17
C MET A 237 -0.58 -8.28 16.14
N HIS A 238 0.52 -7.59 15.89
CA HIS A 238 1.59 -8.14 15.06
C HIS A 238 2.16 -9.43 15.67
N ARG A 239 2.57 -10.38 14.81
CA ARG A 239 3.06 -11.72 15.25
C ARG A 239 4.38 -11.68 16.03
N ASN A 240 5.13 -10.57 16.01
CA ASN A 240 6.39 -10.45 16.72
C ASN A 240 6.19 -10.62 18.24
N PRO A 241 6.85 -11.61 18.90
CA PRO A 241 6.68 -11.89 20.31
C PRO A 241 6.98 -10.70 21.23
N LYS A 242 7.95 -9.84 20.86
CA LYS A 242 8.29 -8.63 21.62
C LYS A 242 7.14 -7.63 21.63
N VAL A 243 6.46 -7.46 20.49
CA VAL A 243 5.29 -6.59 20.38
C VAL A 243 4.14 -7.13 21.21
N ARG A 244 3.85 -8.44 21.10
CA ARG A 244 2.78 -9.11 21.85
C ARG A 244 2.99 -9.00 23.36
N ALA A 245 4.19 -9.26 23.84
CA ALA A 245 4.50 -9.19 25.27
C ALA A 245 4.27 -7.78 25.86
N ILE A 246 4.61 -6.72 25.12
CA ILE A 246 4.35 -5.34 25.56
C ILE A 246 2.84 -5.04 25.49
N ALA A 247 2.15 -5.43 24.41
CA ALA A 247 0.71 -5.23 24.27
C ALA A 247 -0.08 -5.92 25.40
N GLU A 248 0.19 -7.17 25.66
CA GLU A 248 -0.46 -7.94 26.74
C GLU A 248 -0.26 -7.29 28.11
N LYS A 249 0.94 -6.80 28.39
CA LYS A 249 1.25 -6.12 29.65
C LYS A 249 0.38 -4.90 29.93
N TYR A 250 0.08 -4.11 28.90
CA TYR A 250 -0.65 -2.83 29.07
C TYR A 250 -2.13 -2.93 28.75
N LEU A 251 -2.52 -3.78 27.81
CA LEU A 251 -3.83 -3.72 27.15
C LEU A 251 -4.73 -4.92 27.49
N SER A 252 -4.19 -6.05 27.98
CA SER A 252 -5.01 -7.23 28.25
C SER A 252 -5.99 -7.03 29.43
N GLY A 253 -7.10 -7.77 29.39
CA GLY A 253 -8.11 -7.78 30.47
C GLY A 253 -8.97 -6.51 30.57
N ARG A 254 -9.02 -5.68 29.50
CA ARG A 254 -9.75 -4.42 29.51
C ARG A 254 -10.98 -4.48 28.59
N ASN A 255 -12.14 -4.10 29.12
CA ASN A 255 -13.44 -4.21 28.43
C ASN A 255 -13.56 -3.36 27.15
N ARG A 256 -12.71 -2.35 26.97
CA ARG A 256 -12.73 -1.43 25.82
C ARG A 256 -11.46 -1.50 24.95
N ILE A 257 -10.72 -2.61 25.09
CA ILE A 257 -9.57 -2.91 24.24
C ILE A 257 -9.71 -4.35 23.76
N GLU A 258 -9.84 -4.52 22.46
CA GLU A 258 -9.88 -5.83 21.81
C GLU A 258 -8.51 -6.13 21.20
N LEU A 259 -7.80 -7.08 21.80
CA LEU A 259 -6.58 -7.67 21.26
C LEU A 259 -6.99 -8.84 20.38
N ILE A 260 -6.72 -8.74 19.09
CA ILE A 260 -7.10 -9.75 18.11
C ILE A 260 -5.90 -10.27 17.33
N GLU A 261 -6.07 -11.40 16.67
CA GLU A 261 -5.06 -11.89 15.73
C GLU A 261 -4.93 -10.96 14.51
N PRO A 262 -3.78 -10.99 13.81
CA PRO A 262 -3.61 -10.19 12.61
C PRO A 262 -4.73 -10.47 11.60
N LEU A 263 -5.33 -9.40 11.11
CA LEU A 263 -6.36 -9.46 10.08
C LEU A 263 -5.73 -9.73 8.70
N ASP A 264 -6.47 -10.35 7.82
CA ASP A 264 -6.13 -10.33 6.41
C ASP A 264 -6.41 -8.93 5.80
N ALA A 265 -6.09 -8.74 4.53
CA ALA A 265 -6.21 -7.43 3.90
C ALA A 265 -7.66 -6.97 3.77
N ILE A 266 -8.60 -7.89 3.46
CA ILE A 266 -10.02 -7.55 3.34
C ILE A 266 -10.61 -7.19 4.70
N GLU A 267 -10.39 -8.06 5.68
CA GLU A 267 -10.83 -7.77 7.05
C GLU A 267 -10.28 -6.43 7.51
N PHE A 268 -8.98 -6.18 7.26
CA PHE A 268 -8.34 -4.93 7.67
C PHE A 268 -8.96 -3.70 7.01
N HIS A 269 -9.23 -3.74 5.69
CA HIS A 269 -9.88 -2.64 4.98
C HIS A 269 -11.30 -2.40 5.52
N ASN A 270 -12.07 -3.46 5.79
CA ASN A 270 -13.41 -3.34 6.36
C ASN A 270 -13.41 -2.83 7.80
N PHE A 271 -12.44 -3.27 8.64
CA PHE A 271 -12.25 -2.70 9.98
C PHE A 271 -11.87 -1.21 9.90
N THR A 272 -11.01 -0.83 8.96
CA THR A 272 -10.66 0.57 8.73
C THR A 272 -11.90 1.37 8.32
N ASN A 273 -12.68 0.87 7.35
CA ASN A 273 -13.90 1.53 6.89
C ASN A 273 -14.94 1.70 8.01
N GLN A 274 -15.03 0.77 8.96
CA GLN A 274 -15.95 0.83 10.09
C GLN A 274 -15.38 1.52 11.33
N SER A 275 -14.10 1.97 11.29
CA SER A 275 -13.48 2.69 12.39
C SER A 275 -13.90 4.17 12.45
N TYR A 276 -13.74 4.80 13.60
CA TYR A 276 -13.89 6.25 13.79
C TYR A 276 -12.62 6.97 13.32
N LEU A 277 -11.45 6.56 13.80
CA LEU A 277 -10.13 7.03 13.36
C LEU A 277 -9.12 5.90 13.41
N VAL A 278 -7.96 6.12 12.80
CA VAL A 278 -6.86 5.15 12.78
C VAL A 278 -5.64 5.74 13.48
N LEU A 279 -5.05 4.94 14.39
CA LEU A 279 -3.81 5.24 15.09
C LEU A 279 -2.74 4.25 14.59
N THR A 280 -1.75 4.70 13.84
CA THR A 280 -0.88 3.78 13.06
C THR A 280 0.57 4.24 12.94
N ASP A 281 1.49 3.27 12.84
CA ASP A 281 2.87 3.50 12.39
C ASP A 281 3.13 2.98 10.96
N SER A 282 2.10 2.49 10.26
CA SER A 282 2.20 1.94 8.90
C SER A 282 2.10 3.04 7.82
N GLY A 283 2.94 2.95 6.77
CA GLY A 283 2.88 3.83 5.60
C GLY A 283 1.65 3.58 4.73
N GLY A 284 1.33 2.32 4.42
CA GLY A 284 0.20 1.97 3.56
C GLY A 284 -1.15 2.45 4.12
N ILE A 285 -1.34 2.32 5.43
CA ILE A 285 -2.58 2.75 6.08
C ILE A 285 -2.79 4.27 5.98
N GLN A 286 -1.71 5.06 5.93
CA GLN A 286 -1.77 6.50 5.69
C GLN A 286 -2.33 6.84 4.30
N GLU A 287 -2.16 5.95 3.33
CA GLU A 287 -2.69 6.10 1.97
C GLU A 287 -4.15 5.63 1.86
N GLU A 288 -4.47 4.52 2.53
CA GLU A 288 -5.75 3.80 2.40
C GLU A 288 -6.88 4.42 3.24
N ALA A 289 -6.64 4.69 4.53
CA ALA A 289 -7.66 5.12 5.47
C ALA A 289 -8.37 6.43 5.09
N PRO A 290 -7.71 7.43 4.47
CA PRO A 290 -8.37 8.65 4.01
C PRO A 290 -9.47 8.41 2.97
N THR A 291 -9.39 7.34 2.16
CA THR A 291 -10.44 6.97 1.19
C THR A 291 -11.79 6.72 1.87
N PHE A 292 -11.75 6.26 3.11
CA PHE A 292 -12.94 6.01 3.92
C PHE A 292 -13.34 7.20 4.79
N GLY A 293 -12.71 8.36 4.61
CA GLY A 293 -12.93 9.53 5.46
C GLY A 293 -12.50 9.29 6.91
N LYS A 294 -11.43 8.50 7.14
CA LYS A 294 -10.94 8.22 8.49
C LYS A 294 -9.69 9.04 8.79
N PRO A 295 -9.76 9.94 9.80
CA PRO A 295 -8.57 10.66 10.25
C PRO A 295 -7.47 9.68 10.66
N VAL A 296 -6.22 9.98 10.26
CA VAL A 296 -5.06 9.15 10.57
C VAL A 296 -4.11 9.89 11.51
N LEU A 297 -3.88 9.32 12.69
CA LEU A 297 -2.85 9.77 13.62
C LEU A 297 -1.62 8.86 13.51
N VAL A 298 -0.51 9.44 13.07
CA VAL A 298 0.71 8.69 12.73
C VAL A 298 1.65 8.64 13.93
N LEU A 299 1.88 7.42 14.45
CA LEU A 299 2.73 7.11 15.59
C LEU A 299 4.22 7.04 15.19
N ARG A 300 4.72 8.13 14.60
CA ARG A 300 6.10 8.26 14.15
C ARG A 300 6.56 9.71 14.32
N ASN A 301 7.87 9.94 14.41
CA ASN A 301 8.45 11.28 14.43
C ASN A 301 8.53 11.91 13.03
N HIS A 302 8.63 11.07 12.01
CA HIS A 302 8.67 11.46 10.60
C HIS A 302 7.82 10.49 9.79
N THR A 303 7.27 10.97 8.66
CA THR A 303 6.58 10.11 7.71
C THR A 303 7.18 10.27 6.31
N GLU A 304 7.25 9.18 5.56
CA GLU A 304 7.54 9.17 4.12
C GLU A 304 6.30 9.46 3.27
N ARG A 305 5.24 9.91 3.89
CA ARG A 305 3.93 10.25 3.28
C ARG A 305 3.53 11.69 3.61
N PRO A 306 4.33 12.69 3.19
CA PRO A 306 4.06 14.10 3.51
C PRO A 306 2.76 14.61 2.90
N GLU A 307 2.33 14.03 1.76
CA GLU A 307 1.11 14.44 1.06
C GLU A 307 -0.14 14.34 1.93
N GLY A 308 -0.25 13.28 2.76
CA GLY A 308 -1.37 13.11 3.68
C GLY A 308 -1.41 14.17 4.78
N VAL A 309 -0.24 14.63 5.22
CA VAL A 309 -0.12 15.71 6.20
C VAL A 309 -0.49 17.06 5.57
N GLU A 310 0.02 17.32 4.37
CA GLU A 310 -0.27 18.55 3.61
C GLU A 310 -1.75 18.64 3.21
N ALA A 311 -2.36 17.52 2.84
CA ALA A 311 -3.79 17.45 2.52
C ALA A 311 -4.70 17.50 3.76
N GLY A 312 -4.13 17.31 4.96
CA GLY A 312 -4.89 17.32 6.22
C GLY A 312 -5.61 16.01 6.53
N THR A 313 -5.35 14.91 5.79
CA THR A 313 -5.92 13.59 6.06
C THR A 313 -5.21 12.86 7.20
N SER A 314 -3.95 13.21 7.44
CA SER A 314 -3.13 12.60 8.47
C SER A 314 -2.40 13.65 9.32
N ARG A 315 -2.02 13.26 10.55
CA ARG A 315 -1.22 14.09 11.46
C ARG A 315 -0.12 13.24 12.10
N VAL A 316 1.13 13.67 11.97
CA VAL A 316 2.27 13.04 12.64
C VAL A 316 2.28 13.50 14.11
N ILE A 317 2.12 12.54 15.04
CA ILE A 317 1.97 12.84 16.47
C ILE A 317 3.12 12.28 17.32
N GLY A 318 4.05 11.52 16.72
CA GLY A 318 5.12 10.87 17.46
C GLY A 318 4.64 9.69 18.31
N THR A 319 5.49 9.27 19.23
CA THR A 319 5.23 8.12 20.10
C THR A 319 5.18 8.52 21.58
N ASP A 320 5.26 9.81 21.87
CA ASP A 320 5.19 10.36 23.22
C ASP A 320 3.77 10.26 23.79
N TYR A 321 3.66 9.84 25.06
CA TYR A 321 2.40 9.63 25.74
C TYR A 321 1.48 10.86 25.69
N ASP A 322 2.00 12.04 26.09
CA ASP A 322 1.18 13.25 26.21
C ASP A 322 0.71 13.75 24.85
N ASN A 323 1.55 13.61 23.80
CA ASN A 323 1.19 13.94 22.43
C ASN A 323 0.09 13.00 21.90
N ILE A 324 0.17 11.70 22.16
CA ILE A 324 -0.86 10.74 21.73
C ILE A 324 -2.18 11.06 22.41
N VAL A 325 -2.17 11.19 23.74
CA VAL A 325 -3.37 11.50 24.51
C VAL A 325 -4.03 12.80 24.03
N ARG A 326 -3.26 13.88 23.90
CA ARG A 326 -3.77 15.18 23.45
C ARG A 326 -4.41 15.11 22.05
N ASN A 327 -3.76 14.48 21.08
CA ASN A 327 -4.27 14.43 19.70
C ASN A 327 -5.50 13.53 19.56
N VAL A 328 -5.54 12.39 20.27
CA VAL A 328 -6.71 11.51 20.26
C VAL A 328 -7.89 12.20 20.95
N LYS A 329 -7.69 12.83 22.11
CA LYS A 329 -8.73 13.62 22.79
C LYS A 329 -9.28 14.71 21.90
N GLN A 330 -8.40 15.48 21.26
CA GLN A 330 -8.83 16.55 20.35
C GLN A 330 -9.79 16.02 19.27
N LEU A 331 -9.52 14.89 18.62
CA LEU A 331 -10.41 14.34 17.61
C LEU A 331 -11.68 13.69 18.17
N ILE A 332 -11.70 13.30 19.45
CA ILE A 332 -12.90 12.80 20.12
C ILE A 332 -13.84 13.94 20.51
N GLU A 333 -13.30 15.07 20.95
CA GLU A 333 -14.01 16.19 21.59
C GLU A 333 -14.27 17.38 20.63
N ASP A 334 -13.48 17.53 19.55
CA ASP A 334 -13.62 18.57 18.54
C ASP A 334 -14.20 18.00 17.24
N ASP A 335 -15.54 18.04 17.13
CA ASP A 335 -16.25 17.55 15.95
C ASP A 335 -15.85 18.31 14.67
N GLU A 336 -15.56 19.62 14.73
CA GLU A 336 -15.13 20.38 13.57
C GLU A 336 -13.73 19.94 13.11
N GLY A 337 -12.81 19.75 14.06
CA GLY A 337 -11.47 19.23 13.80
C GLY A 337 -11.50 17.85 13.19
N TYR A 338 -12.39 16.97 13.69
CA TYR A 338 -12.62 15.65 13.13
C TYR A 338 -13.14 15.76 11.69
N GLN A 339 -14.19 16.56 11.45
CA GLN A 339 -14.80 16.71 10.12
C GLN A 339 -13.80 17.28 9.10
N ARG A 340 -12.97 18.25 9.49
CA ARG A 340 -11.90 18.76 8.60
C ARG A 340 -10.96 17.66 8.12
N MET A 341 -10.53 16.75 8.99
CA MET A 341 -9.67 15.63 8.60
C MET A 341 -10.41 14.56 7.82
N SER A 342 -11.63 14.22 8.25
CA SER A 342 -12.47 13.18 7.65
C SER A 342 -12.92 13.52 6.22
N GLN A 343 -13.17 14.80 5.94
CA GLN A 343 -13.63 15.28 4.63
C GLN A 343 -12.48 15.74 3.72
N ALA A 344 -11.24 15.71 4.20
CA ALA A 344 -10.08 16.05 3.40
C ALA A 344 -9.92 15.02 2.27
N ASN A 345 -9.59 15.51 1.05
CA ASN A 345 -9.42 14.64 -0.10
C ASN A 345 -8.18 13.76 0.05
N ASN A 346 -8.31 12.51 -0.33
CA ASN A 346 -7.17 11.59 -0.33
C ASN A 346 -6.14 12.04 -1.40
N PRO A 347 -4.91 12.39 -1.01
CA PRO A 347 -3.88 12.84 -1.95
C PRO A 347 -3.21 11.69 -2.72
N TYR A 348 -3.54 10.44 -2.40
CA TYR A 348 -2.90 9.26 -2.99
C TYR A 348 -3.71 8.62 -4.10
N GLY A 349 -4.96 9.02 -4.33
CA GLY A 349 -5.75 8.48 -5.43
C GLY A 349 -7.25 8.74 -5.28
N ASP A 350 -7.96 8.47 -6.37
CA ASP A 350 -9.40 8.61 -6.52
C ASP A 350 -10.08 7.32 -7.03
N GLY A 351 -9.34 6.19 -7.02
CA GLY A 351 -9.83 4.90 -7.51
C GLY A 351 -9.84 4.76 -9.03
N GLN A 352 -9.05 5.57 -9.74
CA GLN A 352 -8.95 5.56 -11.21
C GLN A 352 -7.50 5.36 -11.71
N ALA A 353 -6.60 4.89 -10.84
CA ALA A 353 -5.20 4.75 -11.19
C ALA A 353 -5.01 3.68 -12.28
N SER A 354 -5.66 2.53 -12.15
CA SER A 354 -5.59 1.43 -13.12
C SER A 354 -6.06 1.86 -14.51
N ARG A 355 -7.17 2.61 -14.60
CA ARG A 355 -7.68 3.17 -15.86
C ARG A 355 -6.63 4.10 -16.50
N ARG A 356 -6.05 5.03 -15.72
CA ARG A 356 -5.03 5.96 -16.23
C ARG A 356 -3.79 5.23 -16.73
N ILE A 357 -3.39 4.15 -16.06
CA ILE A 357 -2.27 3.31 -16.48
C ILE A 357 -2.58 2.66 -17.83
N CYS A 358 -3.75 2.04 -18.00
CA CYS A 358 -4.16 1.44 -19.28
C CYS A 358 -4.21 2.48 -20.39
N GLU A 359 -4.80 3.66 -20.14
CA GLU A 359 -4.85 4.76 -21.09
C GLU A 359 -3.44 5.28 -21.48
N ALA A 360 -2.49 5.31 -20.55
CA ALA A 360 -1.11 5.68 -20.85
C ALA A 360 -0.38 4.64 -21.70
N ILE A 361 -0.68 3.35 -21.48
CA ILE A 361 -0.15 2.26 -22.31
C ILE A 361 -0.77 2.33 -23.72
N GLU A 362 -2.07 2.60 -23.87
CA GLU A 362 -2.71 2.84 -25.16
C GLU A 362 -2.07 4.02 -25.90
N TYR A 363 -1.83 5.13 -25.19
CA TYR A 363 -1.15 6.30 -25.75
C TYR A 363 0.26 5.95 -26.24
N TYR A 364 1.01 5.20 -25.44
CA TYR A 364 2.35 4.74 -25.81
C TYR A 364 2.37 3.91 -27.09
N PHE A 365 1.42 3.00 -27.26
CA PHE A 365 1.31 2.15 -28.45
C PHE A 365 0.59 2.84 -29.63
N GLY A 366 0.18 4.10 -29.51
CA GLY A 366 -0.54 4.85 -30.55
C GLY A 366 -1.96 4.34 -30.78
N LEU A 367 -2.55 3.62 -29.82
CA LEU A 367 -3.94 3.15 -29.84
C LEU A 367 -4.93 4.23 -29.39
N ARG A 368 -4.41 5.28 -28.78
CA ARG A 368 -5.13 6.45 -28.30
C ARG A 368 -4.39 7.73 -28.71
N PRO A 369 -5.06 8.78 -29.20
CA PRO A 369 -4.40 10.01 -29.69
C PRO A 369 -3.92 10.91 -28.54
N ASP A 370 -4.64 10.94 -27.41
CA ASP A 370 -4.40 11.88 -26.32
C ASP A 370 -3.81 11.17 -25.10
N LYS A 371 -2.93 11.87 -24.38
CA LYS A 371 -2.47 11.44 -23.05
C LYS A 371 -3.66 11.28 -22.09
N PRO A 372 -3.59 10.34 -21.13
CA PRO A 372 -4.58 10.26 -20.05
C PRO A 372 -4.56 11.54 -19.20
N ASP A 373 -5.72 11.83 -18.59
CA ASP A 373 -5.79 12.86 -17.56
C ASP A 373 -4.94 12.45 -16.36
N GLU A 374 -4.14 13.37 -15.85
CA GLU A 374 -3.36 13.13 -14.65
C GLU A 374 -4.22 13.20 -13.38
N PHE A 375 -3.89 12.39 -12.38
CA PHE A 375 -4.47 12.52 -11.06
C PHE A 375 -4.02 13.83 -10.41
N VAL A 376 -4.97 14.69 -10.12
CA VAL A 376 -4.74 15.96 -9.39
C VAL A 376 -5.58 15.92 -8.11
N PRO A 377 -4.94 15.86 -6.93
CA PRO A 377 -5.69 15.97 -5.68
C PRO A 377 -6.47 17.28 -5.65
N LEU A 378 -7.78 17.21 -5.42
CA LEU A 378 -8.62 18.40 -5.29
C LEU A 378 -8.08 19.23 -4.12
N ARG A 379 -7.69 20.48 -4.38
CA ARG A 379 -7.34 21.41 -3.31
C ARG A 379 -8.63 21.93 -2.68
N HIS A 380 -8.78 21.79 -1.36
CA HIS A 380 -9.79 22.57 -0.65
C HIS A 380 -9.48 24.04 -0.85
N LYS A 381 -10.49 24.79 -1.34
CA LYS A 381 -10.45 26.27 -1.43
C LYS A 381 -10.54 26.87 -0.03
#